data_1ede5d1232ea1885479afd5bef9a8ed2
#
_entry.id   1ede5d1232ea1885479afd5bef9a8ed2
#
_cell.length_a   1.000
_cell.length_b   1.000
_cell.length_c   1.000
_cell.angle_alpha   90.00
_cell.angle_beta   90.00
_cell.angle_gamma   90.00
#
_symmetry.space_group_name_H-M   'P 1'
#
loop_
_entity.id
_entity.type
_entity.pdbx_description
1 polymer ?
#
loop_
_entity_poly.entity_id
_entity_poly.type
_entity_poly.pdbx_seq_one_letter_code
_entity_poly.pdbx_strand_id
1 'polypeptide(L)'
;MEDRDTRYTLQGLLELDDTYIGGKKKPGKPGRGAGGKVPIMVAVESRPKGSGHAALTKMDPFCSEQAKIFLEQKLHKDSTVTSDGYSLYRPLGECFNLYQIPVGTGQNAGNVFPRVHRVIARLKNWIRGTHLHVSKKHLNRYLAEFSYRFNRRFKDRRATIFDRLVTACCTTQTITYRQLVAELNG
;
A
#
# COMPACT_ATOMS: atom_id res chain seq x y z
N MET A 1 13.46 6.87 2.35
CA MET A 1 12.64 5.64 2.46
C MET A 1 11.99 5.30 1.14
N GLU A 2 11.44 6.26 0.42
CA GLU A 2 10.85 6.08 -0.91
C GLU A 2 11.81 5.41 -1.89
N ASP A 3 12.99 5.94 -2.12
CA ASP A 3 13.99 5.38 -3.05
C ASP A 3 14.35 3.90 -2.80
N ARG A 4 14.24 3.46 -1.55
CA ARG A 4 14.55 2.07 -1.21
C ARG A 4 13.37 1.13 -1.38
N ASP A 5 12.15 1.63 -1.24
CA ASP A 5 10.94 0.83 -1.48
C ASP A 5 10.64 0.65 -2.98
N THR A 6 11.20 1.51 -3.85
CA THR A 6 11.12 1.31 -5.31
C THR A 6 11.89 0.10 -5.80
N ARG A 7 12.88 -0.37 -5.03
CA ARG A 7 13.75 -1.50 -5.40
C ARG A 7 13.18 -2.87 -5.04
N TYR A 8 12.06 -2.94 -4.32
CA TYR A 8 11.44 -4.22 -3.96
C TYR A 8 10.35 -4.57 -4.94
N THR A 9 10.51 -5.72 -5.61
CA THR A 9 9.46 -6.38 -6.36
C THR A 9 8.83 -7.47 -5.51
N LEU A 10 7.51 -7.54 -5.52
CA LEU A 10 6.73 -8.58 -4.86
C LEU A 10 6.72 -9.81 -5.74
N GLN A 11 6.77 -11.01 -5.14
CA GLN A 11 6.89 -12.27 -5.85
C GLN A 11 5.91 -13.33 -5.35
N GLY A 12 5.58 -14.27 -6.24
CA GLY A 12 4.74 -15.43 -5.92
C GLY A 12 3.26 -15.08 -5.86
N LEU A 13 2.55 -15.63 -4.87
CA LEU A 13 1.12 -15.37 -4.69
C LEU A 13 0.92 -14.06 -3.93
N LEU A 14 0.08 -13.20 -4.48
CA LEU A 14 -0.21 -11.88 -3.95
C LEU A 14 -1.70 -11.71 -3.68
N GLU A 15 -2.04 -11.06 -2.59
CA GLU A 15 -3.38 -10.55 -2.32
C GLU A 15 -3.41 -9.04 -2.61
N LEU A 16 -4.38 -8.62 -3.42
CA LEU A 16 -4.61 -7.23 -3.83
C LEU A 16 -5.96 -6.75 -3.32
N ASP A 17 -5.98 -5.59 -2.67
CA ASP A 17 -7.19 -4.95 -2.18
C ASP A 17 -7.00 -3.43 -2.11
N ASP A 18 -8.11 -2.69 -1.99
CA ASP A 18 -8.09 -1.26 -1.77
C ASP A 18 -8.59 -0.88 -0.37
N THR A 19 -8.13 0.25 0.10
CA THR A 19 -8.62 0.83 1.34
C THR A 19 -8.64 2.36 1.25
N TYR A 20 -9.32 2.98 2.22
CA TYR A 20 -9.48 4.43 2.26
C TYR A 20 -8.92 4.99 3.55
N ILE A 21 -8.10 6.04 3.44
CA ILE A 21 -7.57 6.81 4.56
C ILE A 21 -8.11 8.24 4.50
N GLY A 22 -8.51 8.77 5.64
CA GLY A 22 -9.03 10.13 5.79
C GLY A 22 -9.99 10.24 6.97
N GLY A 23 -10.21 11.46 7.43
CA GLY A 23 -11.09 11.75 8.57
C GLY A 23 -12.55 11.48 8.29
N LYS A 24 -13.35 11.34 9.36
CA LYS A 24 -14.83 11.40 9.25
C LYS A 24 -15.21 12.80 8.75
N LYS A 25 -15.77 12.89 7.55
CA LYS A 25 -16.55 14.07 7.17
C LYS A 25 -17.96 13.95 7.72
N LYS A 26 -18.57 15.13 7.95
CA LYS A 26 -20.00 15.30 8.27
C LYS A 26 -20.90 14.47 7.35
N PRO A 27 -22.17 14.21 7.71
CA PRO A 27 -23.00 13.20 7.10
C PRO A 27 -22.99 13.24 5.57
N GLY A 28 -22.61 12.13 4.96
CA GLY A 28 -22.52 11.88 3.52
C GLY A 28 -22.60 10.39 3.24
N LYS A 29 -22.73 10.00 1.97
CA LYS A 29 -22.85 8.58 1.57
C LYS A 29 -21.68 7.75 2.13
N PRO A 30 -21.94 6.65 2.86
CA PRO A 30 -20.90 5.71 3.28
C PRO A 30 -20.37 4.93 2.08
N GLY A 31 -19.11 4.48 2.13
CA GLY A 31 -18.54 3.57 1.14
C GLY A 31 -17.53 4.21 0.19
N ARG A 32 -17.29 3.53 -0.92
CA ARG A 32 -16.42 3.98 -2.02
C ARG A 32 -16.95 5.30 -2.58
N GLY A 33 -16.11 6.34 -2.61
CA GLY A 33 -16.51 7.70 -3.04
C GLY A 33 -16.90 8.67 -1.92
N ALA A 34 -16.79 8.28 -0.65
CA ALA A 34 -16.99 9.20 0.47
C ALA A 34 -16.00 10.37 0.39
N GLY A 35 -16.55 11.61 0.23
CA GLY A 35 -15.76 12.82 0.05
C GLY A 35 -14.72 13.02 1.17
N GLY A 36 -13.48 13.30 0.79
CA GLY A 36 -12.39 13.56 1.73
C GLY A 36 -11.55 12.36 2.13
N LYS A 37 -11.90 11.14 1.71
CA LYS A 37 -11.06 9.95 1.86
C LYS A 37 -10.18 9.75 0.62
N VAL A 38 -8.97 9.28 0.84
CA VAL A 38 -8.02 8.96 -0.23
C VAL A 38 -7.96 7.46 -0.40
N PRO A 39 -8.21 6.93 -1.60
CA PRO A 39 -8.04 5.52 -1.88
C PRO A 39 -6.56 5.15 -1.91
N ILE A 40 -6.27 3.96 -1.37
CA ILE A 40 -4.93 3.36 -1.34
C ILE A 40 -5.05 1.95 -1.86
N MET A 41 -4.22 1.60 -2.82
CA MET A 41 -4.03 0.22 -3.25
C MET A 41 -2.98 -0.46 -2.40
N VAL A 42 -3.23 -1.70 -2.05
CA VAL A 42 -2.37 -2.52 -1.20
C VAL A 42 -2.17 -3.88 -1.85
N ALA A 43 -0.92 -4.22 -2.16
CA ALA A 43 -0.52 -5.54 -2.62
C ALA A 43 0.37 -6.21 -1.57
N VAL A 44 0.10 -7.48 -1.25
CA VAL A 44 0.81 -8.20 -0.18
C VAL A 44 1.15 -9.61 -0.63
N GLU A 45 2.41 -10.01 -0.45
CA GLU A 45 2.80 -11.41 -0.65
C GLU A 45 2.09 -12.32 0.37
N SER A 46 1.42 -13.34 -0.14
CA SER A 46 0.82 -14.40 0.66
C SER A 46 1.81 -15.53 0.87
N ARG A 47 2.26 -15.74 2.09
CA ARG A 47 3.19 -16.80 2.47
C ARG A 47 2.51 -17.80 3.39
N PRO A 48 2.94 -19.08 3.43
CA PRO A 48 2.33 -20.10 4.28
C PRO A 48 2.23 -19.66 5.75
N LYS A 49 3.28 -19.05 6.28
CA LYS A 49 3.35 -18.60 7.68
C LYS A 49 2.91 -17.14 7.93
N GLY A 50 2.32 -16.46 6.94
CA GLY A 50 1.85 -15.09 7.14
C GLY A 50 1.99 -14.18 5.93
N SER A 51 1.92 -12.88 6.15
CA SER A 51 2.16 -11.88 5.11
C SER A 51 3.67 -11.77 4.84
N GLY A 52 4.05 -11.76 3.58
CA GLY A 52 5.40 -11.44 3.13
C GLY A 52 5.65 -9.93 3.05
N HIS A 53 6.27 -9.46 1.98
CA HIS A 53 6.43 -8.04 1.72
C HIS A 53 5.11 -7.42 1.27
N ALA A 54 4.99 -6.11 1.43
CA ALA A 54 3.82 -5.35 1.01
C ALA A 54 4.27 -4.10 0.24
N ALA A 55 3.48 -3.73 -0.76
CA ALA A 55 3.58 -2.47 -1.46
C ALA A 55 2.25 -1.71 -1.33
N LEU A 56 2.32 -0.41 -1.12
CA LEU A 56 1.17 0.46 -0.96
C LEU A 56 1.38 1.73 -1.77
N THR A 57 0.30 2.22 -2.37
CA THR A 57 0.32 3.50 -3.08
C THR A 57 -1.00 4.23 -2.95
N LYS A 58 -0.93 5.56 -2.93
CA LYS A 58 -2.11 6.41 -3.10
C LYS A 58 -2.60 6.30 -4.55
N MET A 59 -3.89 6.15 -4.72
CA MET A 59 -4.55 6.14 -6.01
C MET A 59 -5.24 7.50 -6.25
N ASP A 60 -4.81 8.23 -7.28
CA ASP A 60 -5.39 9.52 -7.64
C ASP A 60 -5.13 9.81 -9.13
N PRO A 61 -6.08 9.55 -10.03
CA PRO A 61 -7.43 9.01 -9.79
C PRO A 61 -7.46 7.52 -9.40
N PHE A 62 -8.57 7.06 -8.83
CA PHE A 62 -8.80 5.64 -8.54
C PHE A 62 -9.36 4.95 -9.79
N CYS A 63 -8.48 4.46 -10.63
CA CYS A 63 -8.79 3.84 -11.92
C CYS A 63 -7.88 2.64 -12.21
N SER A 64 -8.25 1.84 -13.21
CA SER A 64 -7.51 0.62 -13.61
C SER A 64 -6.13 0.93 -14.18
N GLU A 65 -5.94 2.06 -14.86
CA GLU A 65 -4.64 2.48 -15.40
C GLU A 65 -3.63 2.73 -14.29
N GLN A 66 -4.02 3.43 -13.23
CA GLN A 66 -3.17 3.66 -12.07
C GLN A 66 -2.85 2.34 -11.35
N ALA A 67 -3.83 1.44 -11.25
CA ALA A 67 -3.63 0.11 -10.71
C ALA A 67 -2.62 -0.69 -11.53
N LYS A 68 -2.72 -0.64 -12.86
CA LYS A 68 -1.79 -1.30 -13.78
C LYS A 68 -0.37 -0.78 -13.60
N ILE A 69 -0.17 0.55 -13.63
CA ILE A 69 1.14 1.18 -13.41
C ILE A 69 1.75 0.74 -12.07
N PHE A 70 0.96 0.73 -11.01
CA PHE A 70 1.43 0.27 -9.71
C PHE A 70 1.88 -1.18 -9.71
N LEU A 71 1.13 -2.08 -10.34
CA LEU A 71 1.48 -3.49 -10.41
C LEU A 71 2.71 -3.72 -11.29
N GLU A 72 2.83 -3.05 -12.42
CA GLU A 72 4.00 -3.10 -13.30
C GLU A 72 5.29 -2.70 -12.57
N GLN A 73 5.22 -1.69 -11.72
CA GLN A 73 6.36 -1.21 -10.95
C GLN A 73 6.73 -2.10 -9.75
N LYS A 74 5.76 -2.83 -9.20
CA LYS A 74 5.92 -3.51 -7.91
C LYS A 74 5.91 -5.03 -7.99
N LEU A 75 5.44 -5.63 -9.07
CA LEU A 75 5.33 -7.07 -9.21
C LEU A 75 6.41 -7.66 -10.11
N HIS A 76 6.91 -8.83 -9.71
CA HIS A 76 7.67 -9.69 -10.62
C HIS A 76 6.71 -10.29 -11.68
N LYS A 77 7.20 -10.50 -12.89
CA LYS A 77 6.38 -10.93 -14.04
C LYS A 77 5.66 -12.27 -13.82
N ASP A 78 6.30 -13.18 -13.08
CA ASP A 78 5.76 -14.52 -12.80
C ASP A 78 4.84 -14.56 -11.56
N SER A 79 4.43 -13.39 -11.07
CA SER A 79 3.57 -13.31 -9.89
C SER A 79 2.12 -13.58 -10.24
N THR A 80 1.43 -14.23 -9.31
CA THR A 80 -0.01 -14.46 -9.38
C THR A 80 -0.72 -13.51 -8.42
N VAL A 81 -1.69 -12.77 -8.91
CA VAL A 81 -2.47 -11.80 -8.13
C VAL A 81 -3.86 -12.37 -7.84
N THR A 82 -4.27 -12.34 -6.60
CA THR A 82 -5.65 -12.62 -6.19
C THR A 82 -6.31 -11.35 -5.69
N SER A 83 -7.53 -11.07 -6.12
CA SER A 83 -8.30 -9.90 -5.70
C SER A 83 -9.77 -10.23 -5.52
N ASP A 84 -10.53 -9.32 -4.92
CA ASP A 84 -11.98 -9.39 -4.90
C ASP A 84 -12.56 -9.22 -6.32
N GLY A 85 -13.87 -9.49 -6.48
CA GLY A 85 -14.57 -9.36 -7.76
C GLY A 85 -14.80 -7.93 -8.22
N TYR A 86 -14.09 -6.93 -7.70
CA TYR A 86 -14.30 -5.53 -8.06
C TYR A 86 -13.95 -5.27 -9.53
N SER A 87 -14.88 -4.62 -10.25
CA SER A 87 -14.77 -4.41 -11.70
C SER A 87 -13.53 -3.62 -12.13
N LEU A 88 -13.00 -2.75 -11.28
CA LEU A 88 -11.78 -1.98 -11.53
C LEU A 88 -10.56 -2.88 -11.83
N TYR A 89 -10.52 -4.08 -11.24
CA TYR A 89 -9.40 -4.99 -11.40
C TYR A 89 -9.50 -5.87 -12.66
N ARG A 90 -10.67 -5.96 -13.32
CA ARG A 90 -10.86 -6.83 -14.50
C ARG A 90 -9.85 -6.58 -15.62
N PRO A 91 -9.56 -5.32 -16.02
CA PRO A 91 -8.59 -5.04 -17.08
C PRO A 91 -7.17 -5.49 -16.75
N LEU A 92 -6.84 -5.67 -15.46
CA LEU A 92 -5.52 -6.14 -15.03
C LEU A 92 -5.27 -7.60 -15.44
N GLY A 93 -6.31 -8.40 -15.64
CA GLY A 93 -6.21 -9.79 -16.10
C GLY A 93 -5.62 -9.95 -17.50
N GLU A 94 -5.62 -8.90 -18.31
CA GLU A 94 -4.98 -8.89 -19.63
C GLU A 94 -3.44 -8.80 -19.55
N CYS A 95 -2.91 -8.25 -18.44
CA CYS A 95 -1.48 -7.99 -18.27
C CYS A 95 -0.83 -8.83 -17.18
N PHE A 96 -1.63 -9.36 -16.25
CA PHE A 96 -1.16 -10.10 -15.08
C PHE A 96 -1.92 -11.41 -14.94
N ASN A 97 -1.28 -12.40 -14.32
CA ASN A 97 -1.95 -13.62 -13.92
C ASN A 97 -2.89 -13.33 -12.72
N LEU A 98 -4.11 -12.87 -13.03
CA LEU A 98 -5.09 -12.38 -12.06
C LEU A 98 -6.22 -13.39 -11.85
N TYR A 99 -6.44 -13.75 -10.58
CA TYR A 99 -7.59 -14.53 -10.15
C TYR A 99 -8.52 -13.66 -9.30
N GLN A 100 -9.71 -13.40 -9.80
CA GLN A 100 -10.73 -12.69 -9.06
C GLN A 100 -11.63 -13.69 -8.31
N ILE A 101 -11.72 -13.53 -7.01
CA ILE A 101 -12.57 -14.35 -6.14
C ILE A 101 -13.72 -13.46 -5.66
N PRO A 102 -14.94 -13.62 -6.19
CA PRO A 102 -16.07 -12.84 -5.74
C PRO A 102 -16.34 -13.09 -4.25
N VAL A 103 -16.18 -12.06 -3.45
CA VAL A 103 -16.47 -12.12 -2.02
C VAL A 103 -17.91 -11.68 -1.82
N GLY A 104 -18.76 -12.62 -1.40
CA GLY A 104 -20.16 -12.33 -1.06
C GLY A 104 -20.26 -11.34 0.11
N THR A 105 -21.38 -10.65 0.21
CA THR A 105 -21.70 -9.80 1.36
C THR A 105 -21.98 -10.68 2.58
N GLY A 106 -21.04 -10.78 3.52
CA GLY A 106 -21.25 -11.57 4.72
C GLY A 106 -20.03 -11.73 5.61
N GLN A 107 -20.15 -12.51 6.68
CA GLN A 107 -19.10 -12.74 7.69
C GLN A 107 -17.83 -13.39 7.15
N ASN A 108 -17.87 -14.00 5.98
CA ASN A 108 -16.71 -14.69 5.36
C ASN A 108 -15.81 -13.77 4.53
N ALA A 109 -16.20 -12.52 4.26
CA ALA A 109 -15.41 -11.59 3.46
C ALA A 109 -13.99 -11.34 4.02
N GLY A 110 -13.86 -11.31 5.35
CA GLY A 110 -12.57 -11.14 6.03
C GLY A 110 -11.63 -12.35 5.93
N ASN A 111 -12.13 -13.52 5.58
CA ASN A 111 -11.35 -14.77 5.56
C ASN A 111 -10.74 -15.07 4.18
N VAL A 112 -11.23 -14.45 3.11
CA VAL A 112 -10.78 -14.75 1.74
C VAL A 112 -9.40 -14.14 1.46
N PHE A 113 -9.15 -12.93 1.96
CA PHE A 113 -7.87 -12.21 1.78
C PHE A 113 -7.25 -11.81 3.13
N PRO A 114 -6.87 -12.77 3.97
CA PRO A 114 -6.45 -12.48 5.35
C PRO A 114 -5.13 -11.73 5.43
N ARG A 115 -4.28 -11.83 4.43
CA ARG A 115 -2.95 -11.18 4.44
C ARG A 115 -3.06 -9.69 4.19
N VAL A 116 -3.74 -9.31 3.11
CA VAL A 116 -3.93 -7.89 2.76
C VAL A 116 -4.79 -7.17 3.81
N HIS A 117 -5.88 -7.78 4.30
CA HIS A 117 -6.71 -7.20 5.35
C HIS A 117 -5.93 -6.97 6.65
N ARG A 118 -5.02 -7.88 7.02
CA ARG A 118 -4.12 -7.71 8.17
C ARG A 118 -3.17 -6.53 7.99
N VAL A 119 -2.62 -6.35 6.79
CA VAL A 119 -1.74 -5.21 6.48
C VAL A 119 -2.52 -3.91 6.53
N ILE A 120 -3.71 -3.86 5.94
CA ILE A 120 -4.61 -2.71 5.98
C ILE A 120 -4.97 -2.33 7.43
N ALA A 121 -5.31 -3.31 8.26
CA ALA A 121 -5.60 -3.08 9.68
C ALA A 121 -4.39 -2.49 10.42
N ARG A 122 -3.18 -3.04 10.19
CA ARG A 122 -1.93 -2.51 10.77
C ARG A 122 -1.63 -1.09 10.31
N LEU A 123 -1.79 -0.79 9.02
CA LEU A 123 -1.63 0.57 8.48
C LEU A 123 -2.57 1.54 9.19
N LYS A 124 -3.86 1.21 9.27
CA LYS A 124 -4.85 2.07 9.92
C LYS A 124 -4.54 2.29 11.41
N ASN A 125 -4.14 1.25 12.12
CA ASN A 125 -3.78 1.34 13.53
C ASN A 125 -2.50 2.16 13.73
N TRP A 126 -1.50 1.98 12.87
CA TRP A 126 -0.27 2.76 12.92
C TRP A 126 -0.54 4.25 12.66
N ILE A 127 -1.34 4.58 11.65
CA ILE A 127 -1.73 5.98 11.38
C ILE A 127 -2.46 6.58 12.59
N ARG A 128 -3.42 5.86 13.18
CA ARG A 128 -4.19 6.35 14.34
C ARG A 128 -3.33 6.52 15.59
N GLY A 129 -2.39 5.61 15.81
CA GLY A 129 -1.56 5.61 17.02
C GLY A 129 -0.35 6.53 16.96
N THR A 130 0.16 6.83 15.76
CA THR A 130 1.38 7.62 15.61
C THR A 130 1.09 9.03 15.06
N HIS A 131 0.06 9.18 14.23
CA HIS A 131 -0.25 10.42 13.54
C HIS A 131 -1.69 10.84 13.86
N LEU A 132 -1.87 11.99 14.47
CA LEU A 132 -3.19 12.55 14.75
C LEU A 132 -3.95 12.88 13.47
N HIS A 133 -3.24 13.33 12.45
CA HIS A 133 -3.78 13.67 11.15
C HIS A 133 -2.78 13.43 10.04
N VAL A 134 -3.23 12.85 8.94
CA VAL A 134 -2.41 12.61 7.75
C VAL A 134 -3.01 13.39 6.59
N SER A 135 -2.24 14.34 6.03
CA SER A 135 -2.70 15.11 4.88
C SER A 135 -2.64 14.26 3.60
N LYS A 136 -3.59 14.49 2.70
CA LYS A 136 -3.60 13.85 1.37
C LYS A 136 -2.32 14.11 0.57
N LYS A 137 -1.76 15.31 0.75
CA LYS A 137 -0.57 15.81 0.08
C LYS A 137 0.66 14.93 0.38
N HIS A 138 0.83 14.54 1.63
CA HIS A 138 2.00 13.79 2.11
C HIS A 138 1.76 12.29 2.27
N LEU A 139 0.60 11.79 1.84
CA LEU A 139 0.19 10.42 2.13
C LEU A 139 1.18 9.37 1.62
N ASN A 140 1.73 9.53 0.41
CA ASN A 140 2.73 8.59 -0.12
C ASN A 140 3.97 8.47 0.77
N ARG A 141 4.41 9.55 1.43
CA ARG A 141 5.55 9.50 2.36
C ARG A 141 5.25 8.67 3.60
N TYR A 142 4.04 8.79 4.14
CA TYR A 142 3.59 7.92 5.25
C TYR A 142 3.47 6.47 4.81
N LEU A 143 2.95 6.21 3.60
CA LEU A 143 2.89 4.86 3.04
C LEU A 143 4.29 4.27 2.84
N ALA A 144 5.24 5.06 2.34
CA ALA A 144 6.64 4.65 2.19
C ALA A 144 7.30 4.33 3.54
N GLU A 145 7.06 5.13 4.59
CA GLU A 145 7.54 4.83 5.94
C GLU A 145 6.94 3.53 6.48
N PHE A 146 5.63 3.38 6.35
CA PHE A 146 4.95 2.16 6.78
C PHE A 146 5.50 0.93 6.05
N SER A 147 5.59 0.96 4.72
CA SER A 147 6.15 -0.11 3.88
C SER A 147 7.57 -0.44 4.29
N TYR A 148 8.41 0.58 4.48
CA TYR A 148 9.80 0.42 4.91
C TYR A 148 9.91 -0.36 6.22
N ARG A 149 9.12 0.02 7.24
CA ARG A 149 9.09 -0.65 8.54
C ARG A 149 8.48 -2.05 8.44
N PHE A 150 7.36 -2.18 7.73
CA PHE A 150 6.65 -3.44 7.57
C PHE A 150 7.51 -4.49 6.88
N ASN A 151 8.16 -4.14 5.78
CA ASN A 151 8.98 -5.05 4.98
C ASN A 151 10.28 -5.49 5.69
N ARG A 152 10.68 -4.78 6.75
CA ARG A 152 11.86 -5.09 7.56
C ARG A 152 11.53 -5.64 8.95
N ARG A 153 10.29 -6.03 9.22
CA ARG A 153 9.84 -6.55 10.52
C ARG A 153 10.40 -7.92 10.89
N PHE A 154 10.99 -8.64 9.97
CA PHE A 154 11.61 -9.95 10.21
C PHE A 154 12.86 -9.82 11.08
N LYS A 155 13.09 -10.80 11.99
CA LYS A 155 14.14 -10.75 13.01
C LYS A 155 15.51 -10.37 12.45
N ASP A 156 15.91 -11.01 11.35
CA ASP A 156 17.23 -10.85 10.71
C ASP A 156 17.47 -9.44 10.12
N ARG A 157 16.41 -8.68 9.97
CA ARG A 157 16.48 -7.33 9.39
C ARG A 157 16.26 -6.20 10.40
N ARG A 158 15.68 -6.51 11.57
CA ARG A 158 15.38 -5.50 12.60
C ARG A 158 16.64 -4.91 13.22
N ALA A 159 17.61 -5.74 13.55
CA ALA A 159 18.86 -5.30 14.17
C ALA A 159 19.63 -4.29 13.29
N THR A 160 19.48 -4.36 11.96
CA THR A 160 20.19 -3.50 11.00
C THR A 160 19.39 -2.29 10.53
N ILE A 161 18.16 -2.08 11.03
CA ILE A 161 17.31 -0.95 10.58
C ILE A 161 17.96 0.39 10.94
N PHE A 162 18.46 0.53 12.16
CA PHE A 162 19.09 1.75 12.63
C PHE A 162 20.33 2.08 11.80
N ASP A 163 21.26 1.13 11.68
CA ASP A 163 22.51 1.32 10.91
C ASP A 163 22.23 1.68 9.44
N ARG A 164 21.22 1.05 8.85
CA ARG A 164 20.80 1.35 7.48
C ARG A 164 20.17 2.73 7.34
N LEU A 165 19.41 3.19 8.34
CA LEU A 165 18.87 4.54 8.36
C LEU A 165 19.98 5.58 8.50
N VAL A 166 20.92 5.37 9.44
CA VAL A 166 22.09 6.25 9.62
C VAL A 166 22.90 6.32 8.33
N THR A 167 23.25 5.18 7.74
CA THR A 167 23.98 5.12 6.46
C THR A 167 23.20 5.85 5.35
N ALA A 168 21.89 5.68 5.28
CA ALA A 168 21.05 6.36 4.29
C ALA A 168 21.04 7.88 4.51
N CYS A 169 21.00 8.35 5.76
CA CYS A 169 21.08 9.78 6.07
C CYS A 169 22.43 10.38 5.64
N CYS A 170 23.52 9.63 5.79
CA CYS A 170 24.85 10.09 5.40
C CYS A 170 25.10 10.08 3.88
N THR A 171 24.37 9.21 3.14
CA THR A 171 24.61 9.01 1.69
C THR A 171 23.54 9.62 0.78
N THR A 172 22.43 10.09 1.34
CA THR A 172 21.34 10.73 0.57
C THR A 172 21.44 12.24 0.64
N GLN A 173 21.10 12.88 -0.46
CA GLN A 173 21.01 14.34 -0.51
C GLN A 173 19.99 14.88 0.48
N THR A 174 20.34 15.92 1.21
CA THR A 174 19.43 16.56 2.16
C THR A 174 18.30 17.25 1.42
N ILE A 175 17.07 16.90 1.75
CA ILE A 175 15.89 17.59 1.23
C ILE A 175 15.55 18.72 2.21
N THR A 176 15.62 19.96 1.75
CA THR A 176 15.25 21.13 2.54
C THR A 176 13.71 21.22 2.66
N TYR A 177 13.23 21.89 3.71
CA TYR A 177 11.79 22.16 3.87
C TYR A 177 11.19 22.85 2.64
N ARG A 178 11.92 23.78 2.03
CA ARG A 178 11.49 24.53 0.83
C ARG A 178 11.28 23.60 -0.37
N GLN A 179 12.18 22.65 -0.60
CA GLN A 179 12.04 21.61 -1.63
C GLN A 179 10.86 20.70 -1.32
N LEU A 180 10.72 20.31 -0.06
CA LEU A 180 9.62 19.45 0.43
C LEU A 180 8.25 20.07 0.18
N VAL A 181 8.13 21.38 0.22
CA VAL A 181 6.89 22.12 -0.02
C VAL A 181 6.71 22.42 -1.51
N ALA A 182 7.79 22.68 -2.25
CA ALA A 182 7.75 23.04 -3.68
C ALA A 182 7.37 21.85 -4.57
N GLU A 183 7.90 20.63 -4.33
CA GLU A 183 7.52 19.40 -5.04
C GLU A 183 6.01 19.07 -5.00
N LEU A 184 5.25 19.85 -4.28
CA LEU A 184 3.86 19.60 -3.97
C LEU A 184 2.90 20.60 -4.65
N ASN A 185 3.45 21.55 -5.41
CA ASN A 185 2.71 22.58 -6.11
C ASN A 185 2.80 22.43 -7.65
N GLY A 186 3.39 21.32 -8.14
CA GLY A 186 3.49 20.96 -9.56
C GLY A 186 2.44 19.95 -9.99
#